data_5d94b812424dac700ebb76a24c95a928
#
_entry.id   5d94b812424dac700ebb76a24c95a928
#
_cell.length_a   1.000
_cell.length_b   1.000
_cell.length_c   1.000
_cell.angle_alpha   90.00
_cell.angle_beta   90.00
_cell.angle_gamma   90.00
#
_symmetry.space_group_name_H-M   'P 1'
#
loop_
_entity.id
_entity.type
_entity.pdbx_description
1 polymer ?
#
loop_
_entity_poly.entity_id
_entity_poly.type
_entity_poly.pdbx_seq_one_letter_code
_entity_poly.pdbx_strand_id
1 'polypeptide(L)'
;MKRGTKIGWLLIALSVILSVWVIVSQSSDASQTTESGLVLSDDGTVLEQYTGSGGTVTIPDGVTTISAGVFKEKDVTQVIMPSSVTSMGTGVFSGCSSLASVSLSTSLNSIPEDSFRECLSLGSVTIPDSATTIASNAFYGCASLSSVSIPASVSSISTDAFSGCGNLSDISVASGNGAYASSDGCLYNASKTRLLLVPEGKTSLAIAAGTTTIGAGALQNCTGISSVSLPNGVTTIEANAFSDSAVDTITIPATVTSIASQGSWKPSTIYGASGSAAEQYAKNNGIVFVVQGNTSDPDAPGNNGNGGNDNPGNNGGTAGDNGNAGNNGNGGTAGDNGNAGNNGNGGTTNSGDVVNPDGSITHADGSVTTADGKVIKSASATGGASHTKDATPTTADGIDPRYFLCVAIFAGGIGVILYSRFNKMRYLSENHKKRS
;
A
#
# COMPACT_ATOMS: atom_id res chain seq x y z
N MET A 1 -3.01 8.88 91.62
CA MET A 1 -2.87 7.79 90.66
C MET A 1 -4.08 7.70 89.67
N LYS A 2 -4.37 8.68 88.81
CA LYS A 2 -5.44 8.59 87.83
C LYS A 2 -5.14 9.33 86.49
N ARG A 3 -3.86 9.71 86.25
CA ARG A 3 -3.53 10.39 84.95
C ARG A 3 -2.79 9.48 83.96
N GLY A 4 -2.28 8.30 84.34
CA GLY A 4 -1.55 7.39 83.43
C GLY A 4 -2.43 6.55 82.47
N THR A 5 -3.65 6.22 82.90
CA THR A 5 -4.53 5.33 82.14
C THR A 5 -5.17 5.99 80.92
N LYS A 6 -5.38 7.31 80.91
CA LYS A 6 -5.98 8.02 79.75
C LYS A 6 -5.00 8.20 78.58
N ILE A 7 -3.68 8.31 78.91
CA ILE A 7 -2.65 8.44 77.86
C ILE A 7 -2.40 7.11 77.17
N GLY A 8 -2.47 5.96 77.88
CA GLY A 8 -2.34 4.63 77.30
C GLY A 8 -3.44 4.29 76.30
N TRP A 9 -4.69 4.66 76.62
CA TRP A 9 -5.84 4.44 75.66
C TRP A 9 -5.78 5.36 74.44
N LEU A 10 -5.25 6.59 74.57
CA LEU A 10 -5.07 7.51 73.48
C LEU A 10 -3.98 7.02 72.49
N LEU A 11 -2.89 6.45 73.00
CA LEU A 11 -1.81 5.88 72.15
C LEU A 11 -2.24 4.60 71.45
N ILE A 12 -3.05 3.74 72.08
CA ILE A 12 -3.61 2.53 71.48
C ILE A 12 -4.63 2.90 70.39
N ALA A 13 -5.51 3.89 70.64
CA ALA A 13 -6.45 4.40 69.63
C ALA A 13 -5.72 5.04 68.44
N LEU A 14 -4.64 5.78 68.67
CA LEU A 14 -3.85 6.38 67.61
C LEU A 14 -3.09 5.34 66.77
N SER A 15 -2.58 4.25 67.40
CA SER A 15 -1.91 3.14 66.69
C SER A 15 -2.90 2.33 65.85
N VAL A 16 -4.13 2.13 66.34
CA VAL A 16 -5.19 1.43 65.58
C VAL A 16 -5.66 2.29 64.38
N ILE A 17 -5.81 3.61 64.58
CA ILE A 17 -6.17 4.54 63.48
C ILE A 17 -5.04 4.61 62.47
N LEU A 18 -3.76 4.65 62.89
CA LEU A 18 -2.63 4.63 61.97
C LEU A 18 -2.55 3.31 61.18
N SER A 19 -2.76 2.15 61.85
CA SER A 19 -2.77 0.85 61.17
C SER A 19 -3.92 0.69 60.22
N VAL A 20 -5.13 1.18 60.54
CA VAL A 20 -6.25 1.22 59.63
C VAL A 20 -6.00 2.17 58.47
N TRP A 21 -5.37 3.34 58.68
CA TRP A 21 -5.01 4.27 57.64
C TRP A 21 -3.92 3.74 56.72
N VAL A 22 -2.93 3.01 57.22
CA VAL A 22 -1.92 2.31 56.41
C VAL A 22 -2.53 1.16 55.61
N ILE A 23 -3.52 0.44 56.16
CA ILE A 23 -4.25 -0.62 55.42
C ILE A 23 -5.14 -0.01 54.35
N VAL A 24 -5.78 1.14 54.56
CA VAL A 24 -6.63 1.84 53.59
C VAL A 24 -5.79 2.56 52.55
N SER A 25 -4.57 3.01 52.86
CA SER A 25 -3.67 3.66 51.89
C SER A 25 -2.82 2.67 51.08
N GLN A 26 -2.86 1.36 51.35
CA GLN A 26 -2.23 0.33 50.52
C GLN A 26 -3.19 -0.36 49.55
N SER A 27 -4.44 0.08 49.47
CA SER A 27 -5.42 -0.45 48.53
C SER A 27 -5.64 0.41 47.29
N SER A 28 -4.58 0.92 46.68
CA SER A 28 -4.67 1.53 45.36
C SER A 28 -3.42 1.20 44.59
N ASP A 29 -3.48 0.17 43.84
CA ASP A 29 -2.76 -0.26 42.64
C ASP A 29 -2.58 -1.79 42.58
N ALA A 30 -3.52 -2.56 43.10
CA ALA A 30 -3.54 -4.00 42.88
C ALA A 30 -4.35 -4.30 41.60
N SER A 31 -3.72 -4.17 40.44
CA SER A 31 -4.27 -4.71 39.21
C SER A 31 -4.71 -6.17 39.42
N GLN A 32 -5.94 -6.53 39.06
CA GLN A 32 -6.48 -7.87 39.30
C GLN A 32 -5.91 -8.84 38.27
N THR A 33 -5.08 -9.78 38.71
CA THR A 33 -4.59 -10.87 37.84
C THR A 33 -5.54 -12.05 37.94
N THR A 34 -6.10 -12.46 36.80
CA THR A 34 -6.95 -13.66 36.69
C THR A 34 -6.09 -14.94 36.69
N GLU A 35 -6.70 -16.10 36.96
CA GLU A 35 -6.03 -17.41 36.85
C GLU A 35 -5.49 -17.69 35.44
N SER A 36 -6.10 -17.08 34.41
CA SER A 36 -5.66 -17.16 33.01
C SER A 36 -4.50 -16.20 32.66
N GLY A 37 -3.99 -15.42 33.63
CA GLY A 37 -2.89 -14.48 33.43
C GLY A 37 -3.29 -13.15 32.79
N LEU A 38 -4.56 -12.80 32.76
CA LEU A 38 -5.03 -11.46 32.38
C LEU A 38 -4.88 -10.51 33.55
N VAL A 39 -4.27 -9.36 33.32
CA VAL A 39 -4.10 -8.28 34.30
C VAL A 39 -5.06 -7.16 33.92
N LEU A 40 -6.03 -6.90 34.81
CA LEU A 40 -7.08 -5.91 34.60
C LEU A 40 -6.83 -4.68 35.49
N SER A 41 -7.34 -3.52 35.07
CA SER A 41 -7.44 -2.32 35.89
C SER A 41 -8.25 -2.61 37.16
N ASP A 42 -8.14 -1.74 38.17
CA ASP A 42 -8.81 -1.90 39.47
C ASP A 42 -10.33 -2.03 39.36
N ASP A 43 -10.93 -1.36 38.37
CA ASP A 43 -12.37 -1.42 38.08
C ASP A 43 -12.77 -2.57 37.15
N GLY A 44 -11.78 -3.36 36.67
CA GLY A 44 -11.98 -4.51 35.78
C GLY A 44 -12.35 -4.15 34.34
N THR A 45 -12.34 -2.86 33.97
CA THR A 45 -12.82 -2.42 32.65
C THR A 45 -11.73 -2.37 31.56
N VAL A 46 -10.45 -2.33 31.95
CA VAL A 46 -9.32 -2.29 31.01
C VAL A 46 -8.47 -3.54 31.17
N LEU A 47 -8.21 -4.23 30.05
CA LEU A 47 -7.20 -5.27 30.01
C LEU A 47 -5.83 -4.62 29.73
N GLU A 48 -4.96 -4.61 30.74
CA GLU A 48 -3.69 -3.89 30.73
C GLU A 48 -2.51 -4.75 30.30
N GLN A 49 -2.51 -6.05 30.68
CA GLN A 49 -1.39 -6.95 30.37
C GLN A 49 -1.85 -8.41 30.31
N TYR A 50 -1.10 -9.23 29.59
CA TYR A 50 -1.21 -10.69 29.59
C TYR A 50 0.12 -11.32 30.05
N THR A 51 0.07 -12.11 31.12
CA THR A 51 1.19 -12.83 31.71
C THR A 51 1.09 -14.35 31.59
N GLY A 52 0.01 -14.83 30.94
CA GLY A 52 -0.25 -16.25 30.75
C GLY A 52 0.72 -16.94 29.78
N SER A 53 0.66 -18.25 29.74
CA SER A 53 1.56 -19.11 28.95
C SER A 53 1.13 -19.32 27.49
N GLY A 54 0.00 -18.75 27.06
CA GLY A 54 -0.55 -18.93 25.69
C GLY A 54 -1.80 -19.79 25.64
N GLY A 55 -2.06 -20.39 24.48
CA GLY A 55 -3.26 -21.22 24.25
C GLY A 55 -4.52 -20.41 24.00
N THR A 56 -5.69 -20.94 24.43
CA THR A 56 -6.98 -20.26 24.31
C THR A 56 -7.19 -19.29 25.45
N VAL A 57 -7.50 -18.04 25.13
CA VAL A 57 -7.76 -16.97 26.10
C VAL A 57 -9.16 -16.41 25.89
N THR A 58 -9.96 -16.35 26.95
CA THR A 58 -11.27 -15.68 26.97
C THR A 58 -11.16 -14.42 27.81
N ILE A 59 -11.42 -13.27 27.19
CA ILE A 59 -11.44 -11.98 27.88
C ILE A 59 -12.76 -11.89 28.68
N PRO A 60 -12.73 -11.51 29.97
CA PRO A 60 -13.93 -11.45 30.81
C PRO A 60 -14.95 -10.43 30.32
N ASP A 61 -16.22 -10.73 30.62
CA ASP A 61 -17.29 -9.74 30.47
C ASP A 61 -17.02 -8.53 31.35
N GLY A 62 -17.40 -7.34 30.85
CA GLY A 62 -17.15 -6.06 31.54
C GLY A 62 -15.87 -5.35 31.08
N VAL A 63 -14.91 -6.05 30.45
CA VAL A 63 -13.78 -5.39 29.82
C VAL A 63 -14.29 -4.59 28.61
N THR A 64 -14.00 -3.30 28.58
CA THR A 64 -14.40 -2.36 27.52
C THR A 64 -13.24 -1.95 26.63
N THR A 65 -12.02 -2.01 27.15
CA THR A 65 -10.80 -1.57 26.47
C THR A 65 -9.68 -2.59 26.63
N ILE A 66 -8.95 -2.86 25.55
CA ILE A 66 -7.72 -3.65 25.55
C ILE A 66 -6.56 -2.71 25.25
N SER A 67 -5.59 -2.64 26.14
CA SER A 67 -4.40 -1.77 26.00
C SER A 67 -3.51 -2.21 24.83
N ALA A 68 -2.66 -1.31 24.35
CA ALA A 68 -1.75 -1.58 23.26
C ALA A 68 -0.78 -2.74 23.60
N GLY A 69 -0.57 -3.65 22.64
CA GLY A 69 0.41 -4.73 22.72
C GLY A 69 0.17 -5.77 23.82
N VAL A 70 -1.03 -5.89 24.38
CA VAL A 70 -1.34 -6.82 25.49
C VAL A 70 -0.89 -8.25 25.20
N PHE A 71 -1.13 -8.75 24.01
CA PHE A 71 -0.76 -10.11 23.59
C PHE A 71 0.45 -10.13 22.66
N LYS A 72 1.14 -9.00 22.46
CA LYS A 72 2.26 -8.92 21.53
C LYS A 72 3.29 -10.04 21.76
N GLU A 73 3.62 -10.79 20.69
CA GLU A 73 4.61 -11.89 20.70
C GLU A 73 4.27 -13.01 21.68
N LYS A 74 2.98 -13.21 22.00
CA LYS A 74 2.52 -14.29 22.89
C LYS A 74 2.07 -15.51 22.07
N ASP A 75 2.23 -16.70 22.67
CA ASP A 75 1.85 -17.98 22.06
C ASP A 75 0.36 -18.30 22.22
N VAL A 76 -0.50 -17.27 22.12
CA VAL A 76 -1.94 -17.46 22.12
C VAL A 76 -2.37 -18.10 20.80
N THR A 77 -3.24 -19.12 20.88
CA THR A 77 -3.75 -19.83 19.69
C THR A 77 -5.16 -19.40 19.32
N GLN A 78 -5.93 -18.97 20.32
CA GLN A 78 -7.29 -18.43 20.13
C GLN A 78 -7.56 -17.36 21.18
N VAL A 79 -8.21 -16.27 20.76
CA VAL A 79 -8.70 -15.22 21.67
C VAL A 79 -10.20 -14.98 21.42
N ILE A 80 -10.97 -14.92 22.51
CA ILE A 80 -12.42 -14.67 22.47
C ILE A 80 -12.67 -13.35 23.23
N MET A 81 -13.20 -12.36 22.54
CA MET A 81 -13.57 -11.06 23.11
C MET A 81 -15.08 -11.03 23.39
N PRO A 82 -15.49 -10.50 24.55
CA PRO A 82 -16.89 -10.26 24.84
C PRO A 82 -17.42 -9.04 24.05
N SER A 83 -18.73 -8.93 23.93
CA SER A 83 -19.38 -7.80 23.26
C SER A 83 -19.21 -6.45 23.98
N SER A 84 -18.74 -6.46 25.24
CA SER A 84 -18.43 -5.25 26.00
C SER A 84 -17.19 -4.50 25.48
N VAL A 85 -16.25 -5.17 24.78
CA VAL A 85 -15.06 -4.52 24.24
C VAL A 85 -15.44 -3.61 23.08
N THR A 86 -15.21 -2.32 23.25
CA THR A 86 -15.47 -1.28 22.22
C THR A 86 -14.21 -0.70 21.61
N SER A 87 -13.07 -0.85 22.32
CA SER A 87 -11.78 -0.28 21.92
C SER A 87 -10.63 -1.25 22.13
N MET A 88 -9.69 -1.21 21.21
CA MET A 88 -8.45 -2.00 21.23
C MET A 88 -7.29 -1.05 20.87
N GLY A 89 -6.17 -1.19 21.58
CA GLY A 89 -4.96 -0.42 21.31
C GLY A 89 -4.20 -0.93 20.07
N THR A 90 -3.10 -0.26 19.72
CA THR A 90 -2.24 -0.66 18.61
C THR A 90 -1.47 -1.94 18.94
N GLY A 91 -1.23 -2.79 17.93
CA GLY A 91 -0.35 -3.95 18.04
C GLY A 91 -0.79 -5.01 19.05
N VAL A 92 -2.08 -5.09 19.40
CA VAL A 92 -2.56 -6.00 20.48
C VAL A 92 -2.11 -7.43 20.26
N PHE A 93 -2.16 -7.95 19.03
CA PHE A 93 -1.72 -9.30 18.67
C PHE A 93 -0.49 -9.33 17.77
N SER A 94 0.25 -8.22 17.68
CA SER A 94 1.44 -8.16 16.82
C SER A 94 2.44 -9.27 17.16
N GLY A 95 2.84 -10.07 16.17
CA GLY A 95 3.79 -11.18 16.35
C GLY A 95 3.20 -12.42 17.04
N CYS A 96 1.88 -12.53 17.23
CA CYS A 96 1.24 -13.75 17.71
C CYS A 96 1.22 -14.82 16.60
N SER A 97 2.37 -15.40 16.28
CA SER A 97 2.54 -16.31 15.15
C SER A 97 1.69 -17.59 15.25
N SER A 98 1.32 -18.00 16.47
CA SER A 98 0.48 -19.17 16.74
C SER A 98 -1.02 -18.88 16.75
N LEU A 99 -1.45 -17.61 16.65
CA LEU A 99 -2.87 -17.21 16.68
C LEU A 99 -3.58 -17.70 15.42
N ALA A 100 -4.38 -18.75 15.57
CA ALA A 100 -5.12 -19.36 14.47
C ALA A 100 -6.51 -18.75 14.27
N SER A 101 -7.14 -18.25 15.35
CA SER A 101 -8.45 -17.65 15.29
C SER A 101 -8.65 -16.57 16.36
N VAL A 102 -9.45 -15.57 16.04
CA VAL A 102 -9.89 -14.52 16.97
C VAL A 102 -11.38 -14.27 16.78
N SER A 103 -12.13 -14.26 17.89
CA SER A 103 -13.52 -13.80 17.93
C SER A 103 -13.50 -12.35 18.40
N LEU A 104 -13.58 -11.42 17.47
CA LEU A 104 -13.62 -9.99 17.78
C LEU A 104 -14.96 -9.60 18.39
N SER A 105 -14.95 -8.59 19.24
CA SER A 105 -16.17 -7.99 19.78
C SER A 105 -17.03 -7.42 18.66
N THR A 106 -18.34 -7.69 18.73
CA THR A 106 -19.33 -7.11 17.80
C THR A 106 -19.53 -5.60 17.98
N SER A 107 -18.98 -5.03 19.07
CA SER A 107 -19.02 -3.59 19.38
C SER A 107 -17.70 -2.86 19.10
N LEU A 108 -16.69 -3.56 18.56
CA LEU A 108 -15.38 -2.98 18.29
C LEU A 108 -15.46 -1.97 17.14
N ASN A 109 -15.08 -0.72 17.39
CA ASN A 109 -15.30 0.40 16.47
C ASN A 109 -14.21 0.56 15.38
N SER A 110 -13.07 -0.11 15.52
CA SER A 110 -11.97 -0.05 14.55
C SER A 110 -11.01 -1.23 14.71
N ILE A 111 -10.30 -1.57 13.65
CA ILE A 111 -9.12 -2.44 13.70
C ILE A 111 -7.88 -1.54 13.67
N PRO A 112 -7.21 -1.32 14.82
CA PRO A 112 -6.08 -0.41 14.93
C PRO A 112 -4.83 -0.86 14.17
N GLU A 113 -3.87 0.06 14.10
CA GLU A 113 -2.54 -0.17 13.53
C GLU A 113 -1.86 -1.39 14.16
N ASP A 114 -1.18 -2.21 13.31
CA ASP A 114 -0.43 -3.41 13.69
C ASP A 114 -1.22 -4.47 14.49
N SER A 115 -2.57 -4.38 14.56
CA SER A 115 -3.39 -5.23 15.44
C SER A 115 -3.07 -6.72 15.31
N PHE A 116 -2.91 -7.22 14.08
CA PHE A 116 -2.62 -8.62 13.73
C PHE A 116 -1.34 -8.76 12.92
N ARG A 117 -0.46 -7.76 12.99
CA ARG A 117 0.82 -7.81 12.29
C ARG A 117 1.56 -9.11 12.59
N GLU A 118 1.97 -9.85 11.53
CA GLU A 118 2.73 -11.10 11.64
C GLU A 118 2.00 -12.21 12.45
N CYS A 119 0.67 -12.23 12.43
CA CYS A 119 -0.13 -13.37 12.90
C CYS A 119 -0.12 -14.46 11.82
N LEU A 120 0.98 -15.20 11.72
CA LEU A 120 1.27 -16.11 10.60
C LEU A 120 0.23 -17.23 10.44
N SER A 121 -0.39 -17.69 11.53
CA SER A 121 -1.36 -18.79 11.54
C SER A 121 -2.81 -18.34 11.39
N LEU A 122 -3.10 -17.02 11.36
CA LEU A 122 -4.46 -16.50 11.29
C LEU A 122 -5.07 -16.78 9.92
N GLY A 123 -5.95 -17.80 9.86
CA GLY A 123 -6.55 -18.26 8.60
C GLY A 123 -7.76 -17.45 8.15
N SER A 124 -8.50 -16.88 9.10
CA SER A 124 -9.68 -16.04 8.84
C SER A 124 -9.93 -15.08 9.98
N VAL A 125 -10.59 -13.96 9.67
CA VAL A 125 -11.06 -12.98 10.65
C VAL A 125 -12.39 -12.40 10.19
N THR A 126 -13.33 -12.25 11.12
CA THR A 126 -14.59 -11.54 10.86
C THR A 126 -14.45 -10.11 11.37
N ILE A 127 -14.45 -9.14 10.46
CA ILE A 127 -14.49 -7.72 10.81
C ILE A 127 -15.90 -7.38 11.30
N PRO A 128 -16.07 -6.82 12.50
CA PRO A 128 -17.40 -6.54 13.03
C PRO A 128 -18.11 -5.40 12.29
N ASP A 129 -19.43 -5.46 12.22
CA ASP A 129 -20.28 -4.45 11.56
C ASP A 129 -20.24 -3.07 12.24
N SER A 130 -19.68 -2.97 13.44
CA SER A 130 -19.42 -1.71 14.16
C SER A 130 -18.12 -1.03 13.72
N ALA A 131 -17.19 -1.76 13.08
CA ALA A 131 -15.89 -1.22 12.70
C ALA A 131 -16.01 -0.26 11.51
N THR A 132 -15.40 0.92 11.64
CA THR A 132 -15.40 1.96 10.60
C THR A 132 -14.04 2.11 9.91
N THR A 133 -12.97 1.59 10.50
CA THR A 133 -11.60 1.76 10.03
C THR A 133 -10.78 0.49 10.17
N ILE A 134 -9.98 0.18 9.14
CA ILE A 134 -8.90 -0.79 9.16
C ILE A 134 -7.60 0.00 8.94
N ALA A 135 -6.77 0.09 9.98
CA ALA A 135 -5.61 0.97 10.00
C ALA A 135 -4.37 0.36 9.33
N SER A 136 -3.26 1.11 9.33
CA SER A 136 -1.97 0.72 8.75
C SER A 136 -1.49 -0.62 9.31
N ASN A 137 -0.96 -1.49 8.44
CA ASN A 137 -0.42 -2.81 8.79
C ASN A 137 -1.35 -3.71 9.64
N ALA A 138 -2.65 -3.42 9.71
CA ALA A 138 -3.57 -4.14 10.61
C ALA A 138 -3.48 -5.66 10.49
N PHE A 139 -3.23 -6.19 9.28
CA PHE A 139 -3.03 -7.60 8.96
C PHE A 139 -1.72 -7.86 8.23
N TYR A 140 -0.75 -6.94 8.34
CA TYR A 140 0.54 -7.11 7.67
C TYR A 140 1.18 -8.47 7.98
N GLY A 141 1.57 -9.21 6.94
CA GLY A 141 2.26 -10.49 7.12
C GLY A 141 1.39 -11.64 7.66
N CYS A 142 0.06 -11.54 7.64
CA CYS A 142 -0.84 -12.65 7.96
C CYS A 142 -0.81 -13.70 6.85
N ALA A 143 0.25 -14.52 6.83
CA ALA A 143 0.54 -15.43 5.70
C ALA A 143 -0.54 -16.48 5.46
N SER A 144 -1.28 -16.92 6.47
CA SER A 144 -2.36 -17.92 6.34
C SER A 144 -3.73 -17.31 6.01
N LEU A 145 -3.88 -15.97 6.06
CA LEU A 145 -5.15 -15.31 5.81
C LEU A 145 -5.56 -15.49 4.34
N SER A 146 -6.67 -16.19 4.09
CA SER A 146 -7.10 -16.56 2.72
C SER A 146 -8.18 -15.66 2.15
N SER A 147 -9.03 -15.10 3.00
CA SER A 147 -10.12 -14.20 2.60
C SER A 147 -10.46 -13.21 3.69
N VAL A 148 -10.99 -12.04 3.30
CA VAL A 148 -11.52 -11.02 4.22
C VAL A 148 -12.83 -10.48 3.69
N SER A 149 -13.83 -10.36 4.58
CA SER A 149 -15.09 -9.67 4.28
C SER A 149 -15.10 -8.29 4.94
N ILE A 150 -15.26 -7.26 4.12
CA ILE A 150 -15.32 -5.85 4.55
C ILE A 150 -16.80 -5.47 4.75
N PRO A 151 -17.23 -5.14 5.97
CA PRO A 151 -18.62 -4.77 6.25
C PRO A 151 -19.00 -3.40 5.66
N ALA A 152 -20.31 -3.12 5.62
CA ALA A 152 -20.84 -1.87 5.08
C ALA A 152 -20.40 -0.62 5.85
N SER A 153 -20.07 -0.77 7.13
CA SER A 153 -19.64 0.30 8.04
C SER A 153 -18.24 0.83 7.76
N VAL A 154 -17.34 0.01 7.18
CA VAL A 154 -15.94 0.39 6.95
C VAL A 154 -15.86 1.47 5.88
N SER A 155 -15.39 2.65 6.27
CA SER A 155 -15.21 3.82 5.40
C SER A 155 -13.75 4.17 5.13
N SER A 156 -12.80 3.55 5.87
CA SER A 156 -11.37 3.80 5.70
C SER A 156 -10.57 2.50 5.83
N ILE A 157 -9.76 2.19 4.82
CA ILE A 157 -8.81 1.07 4.80
C ILE A 157 -7.45 1.62 4.38
N SER A 158 -6.43 1.37 5.18
CA SER A 158 -5.05 1.73 4.81
C SER A 158 -4.56 0.84 3.68
N THR A 159 -3.80 1.41 2.75
CA THR A 159 -3.31 0.70 1.54
C THR A 159 -2.37 -0.45 1.86
N ASP A 160 -1.71 -0.41 3.02
CA ASP A 160 -0.77 -1.41 3.52
C ASP A 160 -1.39 -2.41 4.52
N ALA A 161 -2.70 -2.26 4.80
CA ALA A 161 -3.39 -3.07 5.81
C ALA A 161 -3.25 -4.58 5.61
N PHE A 162 -3.14 -5.06 4.35
CA PHE A 162 -3.05 -6.47 3.97
C PHE A 162 -1.74 -6.83 3.27
N SER A 163 -0.72 -5.98 3.32
CA SER A 163 0.58 -6.26 2.70
C SER A 163 1.24 -7.48 3.33
N GLY A 164 1.86 -8.35 2.53
CA GLY A 164 2.48 -9.58 3.00
C GLY A 164 1.50 -10.72 3.32
N CYS A 165 0.22 -10.58 2.96
CA CYS A 165 -0.78 -11.66 3.08
C CYS A 165 -0.71 -12.57 1.84
N GLY A 166 0.35 -13.39 1.72
CA GLY A 166 0.66 -14.16 0.52
C GLY A 166 -0.39 -15.19 0.10
N ASN A 167 -1.29 -15.63 1.00
CA ASN A 167 -2.40 -16.53 0.67
C ASN A 167 -3.74 -15.81 0.49
N LEU A 168 -3.80 -14.49 0.73
CA LEU A 168 -5.04 -13.74 0.55
C LEU A 168 -5.39 -13.69 -0.93
N SER A 169 -6.51 -14.31 -1.30
CA SER A 169 -6.96 -14.41 -2.69
C SER A 169 -8.33 -13.75 -2.93
N ASP A 170 -9.07 -13.42 -1.85
CA ASP A 170 -10.39 -12.84 -1.95
C ASP A 170 -10.63 -11.75 -0.90
N ILE A 171 -10.98 -10.56 -1.37
CA ILE A 171 -11.54 -9.48 -0.54
C ILE A 171 -12.94 -9.21 -1.05
N SER A 172 -13.94 -9.53 -0.22
CA SER A 172 -15.34 -9.22 -0.48
C SER A 172 -15.76 -7.96 0.26
N VAL A 173 -16.65 -7.18 -0.33
CA VAL A 173 -17.20 -5.97 0.28
C VAL A 173 -18.72 -6.11 0.36
N ALA A 174 -19.29 -5.91 1.54
CA ALA A 174 -20.72 -6.01 1.78
C ALA A 174 -21.51 -4.99 0.92
N SER A 175 -22.69 -5.40 0.47
CA SER A 175 -23.62 -4.50 -0.22
C SER A 175 -23.97 -3.32 0.69
N GLY A 176 -24.04 -2.11 0.11
CA GLY A 176 -24.31 -0.89 0.88
C GLY A 176 -23.07 -0.20 1.47
N ASN A 177 -21.86 -0.73 1.30
CA ASN A 177 -20.66 0.01 1.63
C ASN A 177 -20.55 1.24 0.72
N GLY A 178 -20.48 2.45 1.32
CA GLY A 178 -20.45 3.72 0.60
C GLY A 178 -19.05 4.15 0.10
N ALA A 179 -17.98 3.50 0.58
CA ALA A 179 -16.59 3.85 0.26
C ALA A 179 -15.93 2.86 -0.70
N TYR A 180 -16.26 1.58 -0.58
CA TYR A 180 -15.60 0.48 -1.26
C TYR A 180 -16.57 -0.45 -1.97
N ALA A 181 -16.04 -1.18 -2.95
CA ALA A 181 -16.69 -2.28 -3.63
C ALA A 181 -15.67 -3.37 -3.94
N SER A 182 -16.13 -4.58 -4.21
CA SER A 182 -15.26 -5.66 -4.70
C SER A 182 -15.70 -6.16 -6.08
N SER A 183 -14.75 -6.69 -6.83
CA SER A 183 -14.96 -7.39 -8.09
C SER A 183 -13.81 -8.35 -8.29
N ASP A 184 -14.11 -9.59 -8.64
CA ASP A 184 -13.10 -10.65 -8.80
C ASP A 184 -12.17 -10.76 -7.58
N GLY A 185 -12.72 -10.62 -6.35
CA GLY A 185 -11.93 -10.69 -5.11
C GLY A 185 -10.96 -9.54 -4.87
N CYS A 186 -10.99 -8.50 -5.70
CA CYS A 186 -10.15 -7.31 -5.57
C CYS A 186 -10.92 -6.13 -4.97
N LEU A 187 -10.19 -5.24 -4.29
CA LEU A 187 -10.75 -4.05 -3.66
C LEU A 187 -10.75 -2.87 -4.63
N TYR A 188 -11.88 -2.19 -4.71
CA TYR A 188 -12.09 -0.98 -5.51
C TYR A 188 -12.68 0.15 -4.66
N ASN A 189 -12.66 1.37 -5.18
CA ASN A 189 -13.53 2.42 -4.70
C ASN A 189 -15.01 2.05 -4.96
N ALA A 190 -15.97 2.69 -4.30
CA ALA A 190 -17.39 2.35 -4.36
C ALA A 190 -17.95 2.29 -5.79
N SER A 191 -17.49 3.16 -6.70
CA SER A 191 -17.94 3.21 -8.10
C SER A 191 -17.22 2.23 -9.03
N LYS A 192 -16.26 1.45 -8.52
CA LYS A 192 -15.38 0.53 -9.29
C LYS A 192 -14.58 1.20 -10.42
N THR A 193 -14.41 2.50 -10.33
CA THR A 193 -13.59 3.25 -11.30
C THR A 193 -12.10 3.21 -11.00
N ARG A 194 -11.74 2.86 -9.77
CA ARG A 194 -10.34 2.75 -9.33
C ARG A 194 -10.09 1.42 -8.65
N LEU A 195 -9.15 0.64 -9.18
CA LEU A 195 -8.62 -0.55 -8.53
C LEU A 195 -7.67 -0.12 -7.42
N LEU A 196 -7.94 -0.52 -6.19
CA LEU A 196 -7.16 -0.12 -5.01
C LEU A 196 -6.18 -1.19 -4.56
N LEU A 197 -6.61 -2.47 -4.58
CA LEU A 197 -5.80 -3.59 -4.12
C LEU A 197 -6.20 -4.88 -4.82
N VAL A 198 -5.22 -5.57 -5.37
CA VAL A 198 -5.28 -6.97 -5.80
C VAL A 198 -4.63 -7.80 -4.70
N PRO A 199 -5.32 -8.78 -4.11
CA PRO A 199 -4.72 -9.65 -3.09
C PRO A 199 -3.50 -10.40 -3.61
N GLU A 200 -2.43 -10.48 -2.80
CA GLU A 200 -1.14 -11.06 -3.19
C GLU A 200 -1.21 -12.54 -3.55
N GLY A 201 -2.17 -13.29 -2.97
CA GLY A 201 -2.39 -14.71 -3.24
C GLY A 201 -3.18 -15.03 -4.51
N LYS A 202 -3.61 -14.02 -5.30
CA LYS A 202 -4.31 -14.26 -6.56
C LYS A 202 -3.36 -14.81 -7.62
N THR A 203 -3.90 -15.74 -8.44
CA THR A 203 -3.19 -16.36 -9.57
C THR A 203 -3.75 -15.95 -10.93
N SER A 204 -4.88 -15.26 -10.93
CA SER A 204 -5.53 -14.70 -12.13
C SER A 204 -6.24 -13.41 -11.76
N LEU A 205 -6.46 -12.52 -12.73
CA LEU A 205 -7.07 -11.21 -12.50
C LEU A 205 -8.01 -10.83 -13.63
N ALA A 206 -9.26 -10.54 -13.26
CA ALA A 206 -10.24 -9.90 -14.12
C ALA A 206 -10.58 -8.50 -13.59
N ILE A 207 -10.05 -7.47 -14.24
CA ILE A 207 -10.31 -6.08 -13.86
C ILE A 207 -11.70 -5.66 -14.30
N ALA A 208 -12.47 -5.01 -13.42
CA ALA A 208 -13.82 -4.55 -13.71
C ALA A 208 -13.86 -3.60 -14.94
N ALA A 209 -14.81 -3.80 -15.83
CA ALA A 209 -14.90 -3.09 -17.13
C ALA A 209 -14.99 -1.56 -17.01
N GLY A 210 -15.55 -1.02 -15.93
CA GLY A 210 -15.66 0.43 -15.68
C GLY A 210 -14.42 1.07 -15.05
N THR A 211 -13.32 0.32 -14.88
CA THR A 211 -12.10 0.83 -14.25
C THR A 211 -11.43 1.85 -15.17
N THR A 212 -11.16 3.04 -14.62
CA THR A 212 -10.42 4.11 -15.28
C THR A 212 -9.00 4.31 -14.74
N THR A 213 -8.75 3.83 -13.51
CA THR A 213 -7.46 4.02 -12.84
C THR A 213 -6.98 2.73 -12.18
N ILE A 214 -5.75 2.33 -12.46
CA ILE A 214 -5.01 1.36 -11.66
C ILE A 214 -4.28 2.14 -10.58
N GLY A 215 -4.67 1.93 -9.33
CA GLY A 215 -4.20 2.71 -8.18
C GLY A 215 -2.74 2.45 -7.84
N ALA A 216 -2.14 3.37 -7.09
CA ALA A 216 -0.77 3.22 -6.60
C ALA A 216 -0.64 1.93 -5.76
N GLY A 217 0.36 1.11 -6.07
CA GLY A 217 0.60 -0.17 -5.40
C GLY A 217 -0.48 -1.24 -5.60
N ALA A 218 -1.45 -1.06 -6.52
CA ALA A 218 -2.62 -1.94 -6.61
C ALA A 218 -2.30 -3.41 -6.86
N LEU A 219 -1.23 -3.72 -7.58
CA LEU A 219 -0.73 -5.09 -7.83
C LEU A 219 0.65 -5.32 -7.17
N GLN A 220 1.00 -4.51 -6.18
CA GLN A 220 2.29 -4.68 -5.50
C GLN A 220 2.39 -6.08 -4.87
N ASN A 221 3.55 -6.74 -5.01
CA ASN A 221 3.84 -8.08 -4.52
C ASN A 221 2.94 -9.22 -5.07
N CYS A 222 2.15 -8.98 -6.11
CA CYS A 222 1.34 -10.02 -6.76
C CYS A 222 2.24 -10.98 -7.55
N THR A 223 2.79 -12.00 -6.88
CA THR A 223 3.74 -12.96 -7.50
C THR A 223 3.07 -14.13 -8.21
N GLY A 224 1.75 -14.33 -8.03
CA GLY A 224 0.97 -15.38 -8.68
C GLY A 224 0.41 -15.03 -10.06
N ILE A 225 0.47 -13.76 -10.48
CA ILE A 225 -0.11 -13.26 -11.73
C ILE A 225 1.01 -12.96 -12.71
N SER A 226 1.10 -13.72 -13.81
CA SER A 226 2.13 -13.54 -14.84
C SER A 226 1.69 -12.67 -16.01
N SER A 227 0.38 -12.53 -16.24
CA SER A 227 -0.15 -11.72 -17.34
C SER A 227 -1.37 -10.90 -16.92
N VAL A 228 -1.49 -9.69 -17.46
CA VAL A 228 -2.60 -8.78 -17.17
C VAL A 228 -3.09 -8.14 -18.48
N SER A 229 -4.41 -8.08 -18.64
CA SER A 229 -5.04 -7.28 -19.69
C SER A 229 -5.87 -6.16 -19.06
N LEU A 230 -5.50 -4.92 -19.33
CA LEU A 230 -6.27 -3.76 -18.85
C LEU A 230 -7.51 -3.55 -19.73
N PRO A 231 -8.69 -3.32 -19.15
CA PRO A 231 -9.90 -3.06 -19.92
C PRO A 231 -9.82 -1.72 -20.67
N ASN A 232 -10.53 -1.65 -21.81
CA ASN A 232 -10.77 -0.39 -22.49
C ASN A 232 -11.50 0.57 -21.54
N GLY A 233 -10.98 1.78 -21.38
CA GLY A 233 -11.47 2.77 -20.42
C GLY A 233 -10.46 3.13 -19.35
N VAL A 234 -9.45 2.29 -19.11
CA VAL A 234 -8.32 2.68 -18.24
C VAL A 234 -7.57 3.83 -18.89
N THR A 235 -7.42 4.93 -18.17
CA THR A 235 -6.71 6.14 -18.60
C THR A 235 -5.42 6.36 -17.86
N THR A 236 -5.31 5.83 -16.63
CA THR A 236 -4.20 6.12 -15.73
C THR A 236 -3.68 4.86 -15.03
N ILE A 237 -2.37 4.68 -15.03
CA ILE A 237 -1.64 3.73 -14.20
C ILE A 237 -0.78 4.54 -13.24
N GLU A 238 -1.10 4.47 -11.95
CA GLU A 238 -0.39 5.25 -10.94
C GLU A 238 0.93 4.64 -10.52
N ALA A 239 1.70 5.37 -9.70
CA ALA A 239 3.04 4.99 -9.30
C ALA A 239 3.05 3.62 -8.57
N ASN A 240 4.07 2.80 -8.90
CA ASN A 240 4.30 1.50 -8.29
C ASN A 240 3.13 0.52 -8.36
N ALA A 241 2.16 0.74 -9.27
CA ALA A 241 0.98 -0.12 -9.41
C ALA A 241 1.36 -1.60 -9.57
N PHE A 242 2.48 -1.90 -10.21
CA PHE A 242 3.00 -3.25 -10.48
C PHE A 242 4.32 -3.56 -9.75
N SER A 243 4.75 -2.70 -8.79
CA SER A 243 6.03 -2.91 -8.10
C SER A 243 6.11 -4.30 -7.47
N ASP A 244 7.27 -4.97 -7.65
CA ASP A 244 7.54 -6.29 -7.08
C ASP A 244 6.52 -7.39 -7.45
N SER A 245 5.73 -7.18 -8.52
CA SER A 245 4.84 -8.19 -9.08
C SER A 245 5.55 -9.10 -10.07
N ALA A 246 5.00 -10.30 -10.28
CA ALA A 246 5.47 -11.23 -11.33
C ALA A 246 4.80 -11.01 -12.69
N VAL A 247 4.10 -9.89 -12.88
CA VAL A 247 3.47 -9.57 -14.17
C VAL A 247 4.55 -9.36 -15.22
N ASP A 248 4.69 -10.34 -16.10
CA ASP A 248 5.71 -10.39 -17.15
C ASP A 248 5.19 -9.92 -18.50
N THR A 249 3.90 -10.08 -18.75
CA THR A 249 3.24 -9.59 -19.96
C THR A 249 2.03 -8.76 -19.60
N ILE A 250 1.86 -7.62 -20.29
CA ILE A 250 0.70 -6.75 -20.06
C ILE A 250 0.16 -6.20 -21.36
N THR A 251 -1.18 -6.23 -21.50
CA THR A 251 -1.90 -5.53 -22.57
C THR A 251 -2.43 -4.20 -22.05
N ILE A 252 -1.98 -3.11 -22.65
CA ILE A 252 -2.35 -1.74 -22.28
C ILE A 252 -3.16 -1.11 -23.41
N PRO A 253 -4.44 -0.73 -23.19
CA PRO A 253 -5.27 -0.14 -24.24
C PRO A 253 -4.83 1.28 -24.60
N ALA A 254 -5.17 1.72 -25.80
CA ALA A 254 -4.86 3.06 -26.31
C ALA A 254 -5.49 4.21 -25.49
N THR A 255 -6.49 3.89 -24.66
CA THR A 255 -7.11 4.86 -23.75
C THR A 255 -6.20 5.29 -22.60
N VAL A 256 -5.14 4.52 -22.29
CA VAL A 256 -4.16 4.91 -21.28
C VAL A 256 -3.32 6.07 -21.79
N THR A 257 -3.43 7.21 -21.10
CA THR A 257 -2.68 8.44 -21.41
C THR A 257 -1.59 8.75 -20.40
N SER A 258 -1.62 8.12 -19.20
CA SER A 258 -0.66 8.35 -18.14
C SER A 258 -0.20 7.05 -17.53
N ILE A 259 1.12 6.82 -17.53
CA ILE A 259 1.79 5.70 -16.85
C ILE A 259 2.87 6.31 -15.97
N ALA A 260 2.66 6.31 -14.66
CA ALA A 260 3.65 6.78 -13.71
C ALA A 260 4.81 5.78 -13.56
N SER A 261 5.88 6.17 -12.85
CA SER A 261 6.99 5.26 -12.55
C SER A 261 6.52 4.01 -11.81
N GLN A 262 6.96 2.84 -12.27
CA GLN A 262 6.58 1.53 -11.71
C GLN A 262 7.70 0.90 -10.86
N GLY A 263 8.65 1.71 -10.40
CA GLY A 263 9.76 1.24 -9.57
C GLY A 263 10.63 0.21 -10.29
N SER A 264 10.81 -0.95 -9.66
CA SER A 264 11.61 -2.07 -10.17
C SER A 264 10.90 -2.93 -11.20
N TRP A 265 9.57 -2.77 -11.39
CA TRP A 265 8.80 -3.60 -12.31
C TRP A 265 9.23 -3.40 -13.76
N LYS A 266 9.58 -4.51 -14.40
CA LYS A 266 10.06 -4.53 -15.77
C LYS A 266 9.55 -5.80 -16.45
N PRO A 267 8.36 -5.76 -17.08
CA PRO A 267 7.82 -6.90 -17.79
C PRO A 267 8.68 -7.21 -19.03
N SER A 268 8.62 -8.46 -19.50
CA SER A 268 9.30 -8.84 -20.75
C SER A 268 8.64 -8.19 -21.97
N THR A 269 7.29 -8.06 -21.94
CA THR A 269 6.56 -7.56 -23.10
C THR A 269 5.35 -6.71 -22.70
N ILE A 270 5.21 -5.58 -23.37
CA ILE A 270 4.01 -4.74 -23.36
C ILE A 270 3.32 -4.82 -24.71
N TYR A 271 2.04 -5.20 -24.73
CA TYR A 271 1.17 -5.17 -25.89
C TYR A 271 0.33 -3.89 -25.90
N GLY A 272 0.20 -3.22 -27.04
CA GLY A 272 -0.58 -1.99 -27.13
C GLY A 272 -0.70 -1.42 -28.53
N ALA A 273 -1.35 -0.26 -28.67
CA ALA A 273 -1.47 0.43 -29.94
C ALA A 273 -0.20 1.21 -30.28
N SER A 274 0.14 1.28 -31.56
CA SER A 274 1.24 2.14 -32.03
C SER A 274 0.96 3.61 -31.72
N GLY A 275 1.98 4.36 -31.30
CA GLY A 275 1.89 5.77 -30.90
C GLY A 275 1.29 6.00 -29.50
N SER A 276 0.99 4.93 -28.75
CA SER A 276 0.36 5.04 -27.42
C SER A 276 1.36 5.39 -26.32
N ALA A 277 0.84 5.81 -25.15
CA ALA A 277 1.65 5.98 -23.93
C ALA A 277 2.34 4.66 -23.51
N ALA A 278 1.75 3.51 -23.83
CA ALA A 278 2.34 2.20 -23.57
C ALA A 278 3.61 1.97 -24.38
N GLU A 279 3.60 2.32 -25.69
CA GLU A 279 4.79 2.24 -26.54
C GLU A 279 5.89 3.18 -26.05
N GLN A 280 5.53 4.41 -25.69
CA GLN A 280 6.49 5.38 -25.15
C GLN A 280 7.09 4.90 -23.83
N TYR A 281 6.27 4.35 -22.93
CA TYR A 281 6.73 3.78 -21.65
C TYR A 281 7.69 2.60 -21.88
N ALA A 282 7.34 1.67 -22.78
CA ALA A 282 8.18 0.52 -23.12
C ALA A 282 9.54 0.97 -23.64
N LYS A 283 9.56 1.92 -24.58
CA LYS A 283 10.77 2.50 -25.18
C LYS A 283 11.68 3.15 -24.12
N ASN A 284 11.09 3.97 -23.24
CA ASN A 284 11.84 4.67 -22.19
C ASN A 284 12.47 3.73 -21.17
N ASN A 285 11.88 2.55 -20.98
CA ASN A 285 12.33 1.56 -19.99
C ASN A 285 13.05 0.35 -20.59
N GLY A 286 13.26 0.33 -21.93
CA GLY A 286 13.92 -0.77 -22.63
C GLY A 286 13.16 -2.11 -22.52
N ILE A 287 11.82 -2.05 -22.64
CA ILE A 287 10.90 -3.19 -22.61
C ILE A 287 10.49 -3.51 -24.04
N VAL A 288 10.30 -4.79 -24.39
CA VAL A 288 9.77 -5.18 -25.70
C VAL A 288 8.34 -4.67 -25.84
N PHE A 289 8.06 -3.99 -26.96
CA PHE A 289 6.73 -3.53 -27.29
C PHE A 289 6.21 -4.25 -28.54
N VAL A 290 4.99 -4.79 -28.46
CA VAL A 290 4.31 -5.47 -29.56
C VAL A 290 3.03 -4.71 -29.89
N VAL A 291 2.90 -4.30 -31.15
CA VAL A 291 1.71 -3.58 -31.63
C VAL A 291 0.53 -4.54 -31.72
N GLN A 292 -0.53 -4.26 -30.96
CA GLN A 292 -1.79 -5.02 -31.03
C GLN A 292 -2.49 -4.77 -32.38
N GLY A 293 -2.85 -5.84 -33.06
CA GLY A 293 -3.47 -5.79 -34.39
C GLY A 293 -2.54 -6.19 -35.54
N ASN A 294 -1.28 -6.47 -35.30
CA ASN A 294 -0.42 -7.10 -36.28
C ASN A 294 -0.60 -8.63 -36.15
N THR A 295 -1.38 -9.21 -37.09
CA THR A 295 -1.74 -10.65 -37.11
C THR A 295 -0.56 -11.59 -37.40
N SER A 296 0.68 -11.15 -37.24
CA SER A 296 1.89 -11.91 -37.50
C SER A 296 2.59 -12.45 -36.22
N ASP A 297 2.03 -12.23 -35.03
CA ASP A 297 2.53 -12.85 -33.80
C ASP A 297 1.61 -14.03 -33.39
N PRO A 298 2.03 -15.29 -33.51
CA PRO A 298 1.24 -16.47 -33.19
C PRO A 298 0.98 -16.64 -31.68
N ASP A 299 1.72 -15.91 -30.82
CA ASP A 299 1.69 -16.06 -29.37
C ASP A 299 0.93 -14.94 -28.63
N ALA A 300 0.28 -14.01 -29.35
CA ALA A 300 -0.49 -12.92 -28.72
C ALA A 300 -1.72 -13.48 -27.98
N PRO A 301 -1.89 -13.23 -26.68
CA PRO A 301 -3.05 -13.71 -25.92
C PRO A 301 -4.33 -12.98 -26.40
N GLY A 302 -5.16 -13.69 -27.14
CA GLY A 302 -6.47 -13.16 -27.59
C GLY A 302 -6.92 -13.58 -28.98
N ASN A 303 -6.12 -14.35 -29.73
CA ASN A 303 -6.55 -14.86 -31.02
C ASN A 303 -7.34 -16.17 -30.87
N ASN A 304 -8.62 -16.07 -30.50
CA ASN A 304 -9.56 -17.17 -30.69
C ASN A 304 -9.96 -17.20 -32.15
N GLY A 305 -9.27 -18.05 -32.90
CA GLY A 305 -9.41 -18.20 -34.30
C GLY A 305 -10.82 -18.58 -34.73
N ASN A 306 -11.35 -17.82 -35.67
CA ASN A 306 -12.32 -18.36 -36.61
C ASN A 306 -11.57 -18.65 -37.92
N GLY A 307 -11.24 -19.93 -38.08
CA GLY A 307 -10.59 -20.43 -39.29
C GLY A 307 -11.46 -20.18 -40.53
N GLY A 308 -11.06 -19.22 -41.30
CA GLY A 308 -11.44 -19.11 -42.71
C GLY A 308 -10.35 -19.76 -43.58
N ASN A 309 -10.70 -20.87 -44.15
CA ASN A 309 -9.97 -21.71 -45.06
C ASN A 309 -9.51 -20.90 -46.29
N ASP A 310 -8.24 -20.63 -46.43
CA ASP A 310 -7.65 -20.24 -47.71
C ASP A 310 -6.51 -21.17 -48.08
N ASN A 311 -6.89 -22.02 -49.06
CA ASN A 311 -6.03 -22.97 -49.74
C ASN A 311 -5.11 -22.23 -50.73
N PRO A 312 -3.79 -22.42 -50.72
CA PRO A 312 -2.92 -21.94 -51.77
C PRO A 312 -2.76 -23.01 -52.83
N GLY A 313 -3.30 -22.73 -53.99
CA GLY A 313 -3.08 -23.64 -55.13
C GLY A 313 -3.54 -23.02 -56.44
N ASN A 314 -2.61 -22.60 -57.16
CA ASN A 314 -2.24 -22.97 -58.55
C ASN A 314 -2.17 -21.84 -59.57
N ASN A 315 -1.06 -21.84 -60.16
CA ASN A 315 -0.49 -21.10 -61.29
C ASN A 315 -1.21 -21.42 -62.63
N GLY A 316 -1.31 -20.43 -63.51
CA GLY A 316 -1.34 -20.79 -64.93
C GLY A 316 -2.42 -20.16 -65.82
N GLY A 317 -2.07 -19.14 -66.56
CA GLY A 317 -2.28 -19.19 -67.99
C GLY A 317 -3.43 -18.41 -68.66
N THR A 318 -3.01 -17.44 -69.41
CA THR A 318 -3.51 -17.03 -70.78
C THR A 318 -4.80 -16.23 -70.94
N ALA A 319 -4.55 -15.08 -71.46
CA ALA A 319 -5.25 -14.22 -72.41
C ALA A 319 -6.63 -14.61 -72.95
N GLY A 320 -7.52 -13.61 -73.05
CA GLY A 320 -8.75 -13.71 -73.83
C GLY A 320 -9.65 -12.49 -73.69
N ASP A 321 -9.54 -11.67 -74.60
CA ASP A 321 -10.22 -10.51 -75.12
C ASP A 321 -11.78 -10.58 -75.12
N ASN A 322 -12.37 -9.39 -75.14
CA ASN A 322 -13.72 -8.95 -75.58
C ASN A 322 -14.63 -8.46 -74.43
N GLY A 323 -14.86 -7.13 -74.37
CA GLY A 323 -15.68 -6.35 -75.29
C GLY A 323 -17.06 -6.14 -74.72
N ASN A 324 -17.39 -4.93 -74.42
CA ASN A 324 -18.56 -4.16 -74.76
C ASN A 324 -19.11 -3.18 -73.72
N ALA A 325 -18.96 -1.96 -74.05
CA ALA A 325 -19.86 -0.80 -74.12
C ALA A 325 -21.09 -0.67 -73.21
N GLY A 326 -21.25 0.57 -72.72
CA GLY A 326 -22.54 1.17 -72.34
C GLY A 326 -22.42 2.12 -71.17
N ASN A 327 -22.07 3.31 -71.32
CA ASN A 327 -22.70 4.59 -71.70
C ASN A 327 -23.62 5.18 -70.61
N ASN A 328 -23.43 6.45 -70.47
CA ASN A 328 -24.22 7.53 -69.84
C ASN A 328 -23.85 7.89 -68.37
N GLY A 329 -23.49 9.10 -68.10
CA GLY A 329 -23.63 10.39 -68.78
C GLY A 329 -24.01 11.42 -67.73
N ASN A 330 -23.39 12.57 -67.85
CA ASN A 330 -23.78 13.85 -67.25
C ASN A 330 -23.26 14.15 -65.85
N GLY A 331 -22.49 15.19 -65.58
CA GLY A 331 -22.45 16.52 -66.19
C GLY A 331 -22.53 17.55 -65.06
N GLY A 332 -21.66 18.54 -65.11
CA GLY A 332 -21.91 19.78 -64.36
C GLY A 332 -20.79 20.22 -63.43
N THR A 333 -19.85 20.90 -63.96
CA THR A 333 -19.48 22.32 -63.87
C THR A 333 -18.87 22.81 -62.57
N ALA A 334 -17.61 23.08 -62.61
CA ALA A 334 -16.85 24.31 -62.38
C ALA A 334 -17.34 25.29 -61.28
N GLY A 335 -16.42 25.63 -60.40
CA GLY A 335 -16.46 26.83 -59.55
C GLY A 335 -15.10 27.07 -58.95
N ASP A 336 -14.35 27.84 -59.67
CA ASP A 336 -13.06 28.42 -59.40
C ASP A 336 -13.16 29.47 -58.26
N ASN A 337 -12.13 29.63 -57.49
CA ASN A 337 -11.52 30.81 -56.89
C ASN A 337 -10.90 30.44 -55.52
N GLY A 338 -9.65 30.43 -55.32
CA GLY A 338 -8.70 31.51 -55.47
C GLY A 338 -8.59 32.29 -54.14
N ASN A 339 -7.60 32.03 -53.34
CA ASN A 339 -6.66 33.05 -52.97
C ASN A 339 -5.51 32.51 -52.10
N ALA A 340 -4.36 32.98 -52.45
CA ALA A 340 -3.07 32.80 -51.80
C ALA A 340 -2.99 33.49 -50.44
N GLY A 341 -2.24 32.88 -49.55
CA GLY A 341 -1.72 33.48 -48.28
C GLY A 341 -0.48 32.74 -47.87
N ASN A 342 0.59 33.12 -48.49
CA ASN A 342 1.98 32.83 -48.18
C ASN A 342 2.32 33.23 -46.73
N ASN A 343 2.90 32.36 -45.93
CA ASN A 343 4.20 32.67 -45.33
C ASN A 343 4.87 31.42 -44.74
N GLY A 344 5.96 31.16 -45.32
CA GLY A 344 6.96 30.21 -44.99
C GLY A 344 7.70 30.54 -43.69
N ASN A 345 8.03 29.51 -43.04
CA ASN A 345 9.41 29.35 -42.57
C ASN A 345 9.66 27.85 -42.39
N GLY A 346 10.25 27.25 -43.38
CA GLY A 346 10.84 25.94 -43.32
C GLY A 346 12.16 26.03 -42.52
N GLY A 347 12.08 25.81 -41.23
CA GLY A 347 13.25 25.48 -40.45
C GLY A 347 13.56 24.01 -40.64
N THR A 348 14.56 23.69 -41.43
CA THR A 348 15.19 22.35 -41.47
C THR A 348 15.74 22.04 -40.10
N THR A 349 15.12 21.15 -39.35
CA THR A 349 15.70 20.54 -38.17
C THR A 349 16.84 19.65 -38.61
N ASN A 350 18.05 19.92 -38.10
CA ASN A 350 19.22 19.06 -38.31
C ASN A 350 18.89 17.67 -37.72
N SER A 351 19.35 16.62 -38.42
CA SER A 351 19.15 15.25 -37.94
C SER A 351 19.83 15.04 -36.57
N GLY A 352 19.05 15.02 -35.49
CA GLY A 352 19.54 14.88 -34.11
C GLY A 352 18.87 15.78 -33.08
N ASP A 353 18.03 16.73 -33.51
CA ASP A 353 17.29 17.61 -32.61
C ASP A 353 15.99 16.95 -32.12
N VAL A 354 15.66 17.11 -30.85
CA VAL A 354 14.45 16.60 -30.21
C VAL A 354 13.56 17.76 -29.78
N VAL A 355 12.33 17.79 -30.25
CA VAL A 355 11.30 18.75 -29.77
C VAL A 355 10.68 18.21 -28.49
N ASN A 356 10.80 18.94 -27.39
CA ASN A 356 10.23 18.60 -26.11
C ASN A 356 8.72 18.94 -26.04
N PRO A 357 7.96 18.30 -25.13
CA PRO A 357 6.50 18.53 -24.99
C PRO A 357 6.13 19.97 -24.63
N ASP A 358 7.03 20.76 -24.09
CA ASP A 358 6.85 22.17 -23.74
C ASP A 358 7.15 23.12 -24.92
N GLY A 359 7.46 22.56 -26.11
CA GLY A 359 7.81 23.31 -27.32
C GLY A 359 9.26 23.77 -27.36
N SER A 360 10.11 23.41 -26.39
CA SER A 360 11.56 23.66 -26.46
C SER A 360 12.23 22.61 -27.36
N ILE A 361 13.40 22.94 -27.90
CA ILE A 361 14.20 22.05 -28.77
C ILE A 361 15.51 21.72 -28.07
N THR A 362 15.78 20.43 -27.89
CA THR A 362 17.09 19.93 -27.44
C THR A 362 17.89 19.58 -28.69
N HIS A 363 19.03 20.28 -28.88
CA HIS A 363 19.94 20.07 -29.99
C HIS A 363 20.88 18.90 -29.75
N ALA A 364 21.43 18.34 -30.81
CA ALA A 364 22.35 17.20 -30.77
C ALA A 364 23.63 17.46 -29.93
N ASP A 365 23.96 18.73 -29.70
CA ASP A 365 25.09 19.15 -28.83
C ASP A 365 24.71 19.27 -27.35
N GLY A 366 23.47 18.98 -26.99
CA GLY A 366 22.96 19.06 -25.61
C GLY A 366 22.53 20.47 -25.17
N SER A 367 22.57 21.46 -26.08
CA SER A 367 21.97 22.77 -25.81
C SER A 367 20.44 22.69 -25.91
N VAL A 368 19.72 23.57 -25.23
CA VAL A 368 18.23 23.62 -25.21
C VAL A 368 17.78 25.05 -25.53
N THR A 369 16.89 25.18 -26.53
CA THR A 369 16.26 26.45 -26.88
C THR A 369 14.74 26.39 -26.63
N THR A 370 14.18 27.46 -26.09
CA THR A 370 12.73 27.63 -25.90
C THR A 370 12.03 27.84 -27.24
N ALA A 371 10.70 27.65 -27.30
CA ALA A 371 9.88 27.84 -28.50
C ALA A 371 9.98 29.26 -29.11
N ASP A 372 10.35 30.25 -28.30
CA ASP A 372 10.63 31.64 -28.70
C ASP A 372 12.12 31.91 -29.05
N GLY A 373 12.95 30.84 -29.13
CA GLY A 373 14.33 30.90 -29.61
C GLY A 373 15.37 31.29 -28.57
N LYS A 374 15.04 31.31 -27.27
CA LYS A 374 16.00 31.63 -26.21
C LYS A 374 16.74 30.38 -25.74
N VAL A 375 18.11 30.44 -25.71
CA VAL A 375 18.93 29.37 -25.16
C VAL A 375 18.85 29.34 -23.63
N ILE A 376 18.37 28.23 -23.07
CA ILE A 376 18.25 28.04 -21.61
C ILE A 376 19.34 27.13 -21.04
N LYS A 377 20.06 26.38 -21.91
CA LYS A 377 21.23 25.56 -21.54
C LYS A 377 22.23 25.57 -22.69
N SER A 378 23.43 25.99 -22.41
CA SER A 378 24.53 25.93 -23.39
C SER A 378 25.25 24.60 -23.31
N ALA A 379 25.74 24.09 -24.45
CA ALA A 379 26.63 22.93 -24.50
C ALA A 379 27.87 23.16 -23.62
N SER A 380 28.19 22.25 -22.71
CA SER A 380 29.41 22.30 -21.91
C SER A 380 30.59 21.95 -22.78
N ALA A 381 31.55 22.89 -22.94
CA ALA A 381 32.85 22.63 -23.55
C ALA A 381 33.61 21.61 -22.68
N THR A 382 34.07 20.54 -23.31
CA THR A 382 34.98 19.55 -22.74
C THR A 382 36.33 20.16 -22.40
N GLY A 383 36.78 19.99 -21.16
CA GLY A 383 38.21 20.10 -20.83
C GLY A 383 38.49 20.58 -19.41
N GLY A 384 39.11 19.72 -18.60
CA GLY A 384 39.98 20.16 -17.50
C GLY A 384 39.59 19.58 -16.11
N ALA A 385 40.31 18.55 -15.72
CA ALA A 385 40.32 17.99 -14.38
C ALA A 385 40.78 19.01 -13.33
N SER A 386 40.08 19.11 -12.22
CA SER A 386 40.67 19.53 -10.95
C SER A 386 39.95 18.83 -9.79
N HIS A 387 40.76 18.08 -9.06
CA HIS A 387 40.41 17.45 -7.79
C HIS A 387 39.98 18.49 -6.75
N THR A 388 38.82 18.37 -6.16
CA THR A 388 38.57 18.81 -4.79
C THR A 388 37.83 17.76 -4.04
N LYS A 389 38.34 17.50 -2.86
CA LYS A 389 38.04 16.42 -1.91
C LYS A 389 36.57 16.30 -1.56
N ASP A 390 36.11 15.04 -1.50
CA ASP A 390 34.96 14.56 -0.79
C ASP A 390 34.85 15.15 0.62
N ALA A 391 33.70 15.75 0.88
CA ALA A 391 33.15 15.86 2.21
C ALA A 391 31.89 15.00 2.27
N THR A 392 32.05 13.78 2.78
CA THR A 392 30.93 12.96 3.21
C THR A 392 30.15 13.70 4.30
N PRO A 393 28.81 13.80 4.22
CA PRO A 393 28.03 14.28 5.35
C PRO A 393 27.96 13.18 6.39
N THR A 394 28.61 13.40 7.51
CA THR A 394 28.43 12.64 8.75
C THR A 394 26.99 12.85 9.26
N THR A 395 26.17 11.81 9.14
CA THR A 395 24.90 11.70 9.85
C THR A 395 25.18 11.48 11.34
N ALA A 396 25.17 12.51 12.13
CA ALA A 396 24.87 12.53 13.57
C ALA A 396 25.11 13.92 14.13
N ASP A 397 24.23 14.87 13.90
CA ASP A 397 24.09 16.05 14.75
C ASP A 397 22.86 16.84 14.25
N GLY A 398 21.79 16.77 15.01
CA GLY A 398 20.59 17.55 14.69
C GLY A 398 19.38 17.27 15.58
N ILE A 399 19.59 16.89 16.85
CA ILE A 399 18.53 16.99 17.87
C ILE A 399 18.89 18.18 18.75
N ASP A 400 18.17 19.30 18.55
CA ASP A 400 18.31 20.53 19.31
C ASP A 400 18.13 20.24 20.82
N PRO A 401 19.15 20.50 21.68
CA PRO A 401 19.06 20.24 23.13
C PRO A 401 17.90 20.98 23.83
N ARG A 402 17.28 21.97 23.18
CA ARG A 402 16.18 22.76 23.73
C ARG A 402 14.86 21.99 23.81
N TYR A 403 14.70 20.89 23.07
CA TYR A 403 13.51 20.02 23.15
C TYR A 403 13.53 19.08 24.37
N PHE A 404 14.68 18.86 25.00
CA PHE A 404 14.80 18.00 26.18
C PHE A 404 14.47 18.72 27.50
N LEU A 405 14.38 20.04 27.52
CA LEU A 405 14.16 20.80 28.75
C LEU A 405 12.68 20.99 29.12
N CYS A 406 11.76 20.76 28.20
CA CYS A 406 10.33 20.95 28.46
C CYS A 406 9.60 19.73 29.05
N VAL A 407 10.21 18.53 29.04
CA VAL A 407 9.57 17.30 29.55
C VAL A 407 9.99 16.96 30.99
N ALA A 408 11.03 17.59 31.52
CA ALA A 408 11.58 17.28 32.85
C ALA A 408 10.87 17.98 34.03
N ILE A 409 9.88 18.84 33.80
CA ILE A 409 9.28 19.64 34.88
C ILE A 409 7.96 19.06 35.43
N PHE A 410 7.40 18.00 34.82
CA PHE A 410 6.07 17.49 35.24
C PHE A 410 5.97 16.06 35.75
N ALA A 411 7.05 15.37 36.10
CA ALA A 411 6.90 14.05 36.72
C ALA A 411 8.14 13.65 37.57
N GLY A 412 8.14 13.92 38.84
CA GLY A 412 9.17 13.52 39.81
C GLY A 412 9.35 11.98 40.02
N GLY A 413 8.62 11.13 39.31
CA GLY A 413 8.75 9.66 39.34
C GLY A 413 9.32 9.02 38.08
N ILE A 414 9.16 9.62 36.93
CA ILE A 414 9.56 9.04 35.64
C ILE A 414 11.03 9.35 35.28
N GLY A 415 11.59 10.41 35.84
CA GLY A 415 12.98 10.84 35.60
C GLY A 415 14.04 9.83 36.03
N VAL A 416 13.81 9.10 37.11
CA VAL A 416 14.78 8.13 37.66
C VAL A 416 14.85 6.86 36.79
N ILE A 417 13.73 6.44 36.22
CA ILE A 417 13.69 5.22 35.37
C ILE A 417 14.32 5.49 33.99
N LEU A 418 14.12 6.66 33.43
CA LEU A 418 14.74 7.06 32.14
C LEU A 418 16.24 7.28 32.27
N TYR A 419 16.72 7.85 33.37
CA TYR A 419 18.13 8.04 33.67
C TYR A 419 18.85 6.70 33.87
N SER A 420 18.23 5.74 34.53
CA SER A 420 18.75 4.39 34.72
C SER A 420 18.88 3.60 33.39
N ARG A 421 17.90 3.73 32.47
CA ARG A 421 17.96 3.08 31.16
C ARG A 421 19.01 3.72 30.26
N PHE A 422 19.17 5.03 30.32
CA PHE A 422 20.16 5.76 29.49
C PHE A 422 21.60 5.41 29.92
N ASN A 423 21.89 5.32 31.22
CA ASN A 423 23.18 4.90 31.69
C ASN A 423 23.51 3.43 31.37
N LYS A 424 22.51 2.54 31.35
CA LYS A 424 22.70 1.14 30.96
C LYS A 424 23.04 1.00 29.45
N MET A 425 22.42 1.80 28.58
CA MET A 425 22.74 1.81 27.15
C MET A 425 24.13 2.42 26.87
N ARG A 426 24.52 3.44 27.59
CA ARG A 426 25.87 4.04 27.49
C ARG A 426 26.96 3.07 27.91
N TYR A 427 26.74 2.32 28.98
CA TYR A 427 27.66 1.28 29.48
C TYR A 427 27.82 0.13 28.44
N LEU A 428 26.75 -0.27 27.76
CA LEU A 428 26.79 -1.30 26.72
C LEU A 428 27.48 -0.80 25.44
N SER A 429 27.29 0.47 25.07
CA SER A 429 27.94 1.09 23.91
C SER A 429 29.47 1.25 24.12
N GLU A 430 29.91 1.63 25.33
CA GLU A 430 31.34 1.76 25.65
C GLU A 430 32.05 0.41 25.72
N ASN A 431 31.37 -0.66 26.16
CA ASN A 431 31.93 -2.00 26.15
C ASN A 431 32.01 -2.66 24.76
N HIS A 432 31.19 -2.25 23.84
CA HIS A 432 31.27 -2.72 22.43
C HIS A 432 32.44 -2.06 21.67
N LYS A 433 32.82 -0.82 22.01
CA LYS A 433 33.98 -0.13 21.44
C LYS A 433 35.33 -0.62 21.98
N LYS A 434 35.34 -1.35 23.08
CA LYS A 434 36.59 -1.93 23.66
C LYS A 434 36.86 -3.37 23.19
N ARG A 435 35.95 -3.96 22.38
CA ARG A 435 36.12 -5.34 21.86
C ARG A 435 36.25 -5.41 20.33
N SER A 436 36.23 -4.28 19.65
CA SER A 436 36.65 -4.09 18.24
C SER A 436 37.99 -3.34 18.21
#